data_284e274743b0bbf330a89608d42b46ad
#
_entry.id   284e274743b0bbf330a89608d42b46ad
#
_cell.length_a   1.000
_cell.length_b   1.000
_cell.length_c   1.000
_cell.angle_alpha   90.00
_cell.angle_beta   90.00
_cell.angle_gamma   90.00
#
_symmetry.space_group_name_H-M   'P 1'
#
loop_
_entity.id
_entity.type
_entity.pdbx_description
1 polymer ?
#
loop_
_entity_poly.entity_id
_entity_poly.type
_entity_poly.pdbx_seq_one_letter_code
_entity_poly.pdbx_strand_id
1 'polypeptide(L)'
;QAGVIAFDTQVYRIQKITSDKAVLTAAIDGLRTGSDTAMYEGIMEATKALEGISGRKAILVLSDGLDNQSVATEESIVSNVGPSGLTVSAIGFGDPSGTGQAGIDEAGLQSLTSRTGGQYAYVTDAATLTALYQQTGKAYQSEYAVTFVSPFTLRDGVNRNISVSLTGAPALAEGTYNPGGVLPEVTASSLPLFLSILAGLLVLLFLPGLIGGISNLAGGRKPGSGFGLGKQQAKPASGRIKLK
;
A
#
# COMPACT_ATOMS: atom_id res chain seq x y z
N GLN A 1 4.68 18.67 19.43
CA GLN A 1 6.08 18.26 19.40
C GLN A 1 6.57 18.23 17.96
N ALA A 2 7.85 18.55 17.73
CA ALA A 2 8.48 18.46 16.42
C ALA A 2 9.93 18.02 16.56
N GLY A 3 10.50 17.46 15.49
CA GLY A 3 11.92 17.21 15.33
C GLY A 3 12.40 17.85 14.03
N VAL A 4 13.71 17.98 13.85
CA VAL A 4 14.33 18.56 12.66
C VAL A 4 15.32 17.56 12.08
N ILE A 5 15.14 17.24 10.82
CA ILE A 5 16.05 16.43 10.01
C ILE A 5 16.45 17.28 8.82
N ALA A 6 17.73 17.39 8.57
CA ALA A 6 18.28 18.02 7.37
C ALA A 6 18.82 16.93 6.44
N PHE A 7 18.80 17.19 5.17
CA PHE A 7 19.40 16.33 4.16
C PHE A 7 20.08 17.17 3.08
N ASP A 8 21.21 16.69 2.64
CA ASP A 8 21.94 17.10 1.45
C ASP A 8 22.40 15.82 0.72
N THR A 9 23.68 15.62 0.51
CA THR A 9 24.26 14.33 0.08
C THR A 9 24.03 13.22 1.13
N GLN A 10 23.78 13.59 2.39
CA GLN A 10 23.53 12.70 3.52
C GLN A 10 22.35 13.21 4.35
N VAL A 11 21.92 12.40 5.31
CA VAL A 11 20.82 12.74 6.22
C VAL A 11 21.37 13.02 7.63
N TYR A 12 20.94 14.12 8.22
CA TYR A 12 21.35 14.60 9.52
C TYR A 12 20.15 14.75 10.45
N ARG A 13 20.13 14.01 11.55
CA ARG A 13 19.15 14.21 12.61
C ARG A 13 19.60 15.38 13.48
N ILE A 14 19.20 16.61 13.13
CA ILE A 14 19.62 17.85 13.76
C ILE A 14 19.02 17.96 15.17
N GLN A 15 17.69 17.70 15.29
CA GLN A 15 17.02 17.78 16.58
C GLN A 15 16.01 16.62 16.72
N LYS A 16 16.12 15.89 17.83
CA LYS A 16 15.11 14.89 18.22
C LYS A 16 13.78 15.58 18.56
N ILE A 17 12.71 14.79 18.55
CA ILE A 17 11.35 15.29 18.83
C ILE A 17 11.32 15.95 20.23
N THR A 18 10.88 17.19 20.25
CA THR A 18 10.74 18.02 21.47
C THR A 18 9.53 18.95 21.34
N SER A 19 9.05 19.46 22.47
CA SER A 19 8.07 20.56 22.54
C SER A 19 8.74 21.92 22.79
N ASP A 20 10.03 21.94 23.01
CA ASP A 20 10.79 23.17 23.28
C ASP A 20 11.05 23.94 21.98
N LYS A 21 10.37 25.06 21.83
CA LYS A 21 10.46 25.92 20.66
C LYS A 21 11.82 26.57 20.48
N ALA A 22 12.48 26.94 21.62
CA ALA A 22 13.78 27.60 21.56
C ALA A 22 14.83 26.63 20.99
N VAL A 23 14.80 25.37 21.43
CA VAL A 23 15.69 24.31 20.93
C VAL A 23 15.44 24.05 19.43
N LEU A 24 14.17 24.01 18.99
CA LEU A 24 13.84 23.85 17.59
C LEU A 24 14.32 25.04 16.75
N THR A 25 14.13 26.27 17.21
CA THR A 25 14.60 27.48 16.52
C THR A 25 16.11 27.45 16.37
N ALA A 26 16.84 27.20 17.47
CA ALA A 26 18.30 27.11 17.41
C ALA A 26 18.80 26.00 16.45
N ALA A 27 18.09 24.88 16.39
CA ALA A 27 18.40 23.80 15.47
C ALA A 27 18.24 24.23 14.00
N ILE A 28 17.19 24.99 13.69
CA ILE A 28 16.93 25.51 12.34
C ILE A 28 17.94 26.60 11.97
N ASP A 29 18.23 27.53 12.88
CA ASP A 29 19.20 28.63 12.67
C ASP A 29 20.63 28.09 12.44
N GLY A 30 20.90 26.89 12.96
CA GLY A 30 22.18 26.20 12.79
C GLY A 30 22.35 25.48 11.44
N LEU A 31 21.31 25.38 10.61
CA LEU A 31 21.37 24.66 9.33
C LEU A 31 22.38 25.33 8.37
N ARG A 32 23.00 24.51 7.54
CA ARG A 32 23.92 24.92 6.48
C ARG A 32 23.40 24.38 5.14
N THR A 33 23.70 25.09 4.09
CA THR A 33 23.39 24.67 2.72
C THR A 33 24.32 23.52 2.31
N GLY A 34 23.76 22.50 1.70
CA GLY A 34 24.47 21.38 1.07
C GLY A 34 24.54 21.48 -0.44
N SER A 35 24.98 20.42 -1.12
CA SER A 35 25.20 20.42 -2.57
C SER A 35 24.23 19.53 -3.33
N ASP A 36 23.77 18.45 -2.73
CA ASP A 36 22.92 17.44 -3.37
C ASP A 36 21.66 17.18 -2.51
N THR A 37 20.81 16.23 -2.94
CA THR A 37 19.50 16.03 -2.33
C THR A 37 19.23 14.54 -2.10
N ALA A 38 19.31 14.08 -0.84
CA ALA A 38 18.89 12.75 -0.39
C ALA A 38 17.55 12.84 0.37
N MET A 39 16.52 13.33 -0.30
CA MET A 39 15.21 13.63 0.28
C MET A 39 14.50 12.35 0.76
N TYR A 40 14.50 11.31 -0.05
CA TYR A 40 13.81 10.07 0.30
C TYR A 40 14.44 9.38 1.52
N GLU A 41 15.77 9.38 1.67
CA GLU A 41 16.43 8.96 2.90
C GLU A 41 16.05 9.83 4.08
N GLY A 42 15.93 11.15 3.88
CA GLY A 42 15.45 12.07 4.91
C GLY A 42 14.05 11.72 5.42
N ILE A 43 13.13 11.40 4.51
CA ILE A 43 11.77 10.97 4.84
C ILE A 43 11.79 9.61 5.56
N MET A 44 12.60 8.65 5.12
CA MET A 44 12.75 7.37 5.78
C MET A 44 13.30 7.52 7.20
N GLU A 45 14.26 8.40 7.41
CA GLU A 45 14.82 8.70 8.73
C GLU A 45 13.79 9.39 9.64
N ALA A 46 12.98 10.30 9.08
CA ALA A 46 11.86 10.92 9.80
C ALA A 46 10.78 9.89 10.19
N THR A 47 10.49 8.95 9.30
CA THR A 47 9.55 7.85 9.57
C THR A 47 10.03 7.00 10.75
N LYS A 48 11.31 6.62 10.77
CA LYS A 48 11.94 5.90 11.89
C LYS A 48 11.91 6.71 13.19
N ALA A 49 12.13 8.03 13.11
CA ALA A 49 12.10 8.90 14.28
C ALA A 49 10.69 9.00 14.91
N LEU A 50 9.64 8.73 14.12
CA LEU A 50 8.25 8.76 14.54
C LEU A 50 7.70 7.38 14.95
N GLU A 51 8.49 6.31 14.82
CA GLU A 51 8.11 4.97 15.28
C GLU A 51 7.86 4.97 16.80
N GLY A 52 6.80 4.28 17.21
CA GLY A 52 6.41 4.19 18.62
C GLY A 52 5.82 5.48 19.22
N ILE A 53 5.81 6.60 18.49
CA ILE A 53 5.14 7.83 18.94
C ILE A 53 3.63 7.67 18.75
N SER A 54 2.89 7.94 19.82
CA SER A 54 1.42 7.89 19.80
C SER A 54 0.83 9.19 19.25
N GLY A 55 -0.36 9.08 18.63
CA GLY A 55 -1.12 10.20 18.10
C GLY A 55 -0.88 10.45 16.61
N ARG A 56 -1.41 11.56 16.12
CA ARG A 56 -1.26 11.99 14.72
C ARG A 56 0.21 12.30 14.43
N LYS A 57 0.70 11.76 13.34
CA LYS A 57 2.08 11.94 12.89
C LYS A 57 2.07 12.53 11.49
N ALA A 58 2.92 13.51 11.25
CA ALA A 58 3.09 14.12 9.93
C ALA A 58 4.57 14.44 9.70
N ILE A 59 5.00 14.30 8.47
CA ILE A 59 6.28 14.79 7.96
C ILE A 59 5.97 15.95 7.02
N LEU A 60 6.66 17.06 7.19
CA LEU A 60 6.64 18.17 6.26
C LEU A 60 8.03 18.33 5.65
N VAL A 61 8.10 18.11 4.36
CA VAL A 61 9.34 18.20 3.58
C VAL A 61 9.41 19.57 2.93
N LEU A 62 10.58 20.20 2.96
CA LEU A 62 10.92 21.36 2.13
C LEU A 62 12.08 20.95 1.23
N SER A 63 11.92 21.09 -0.07
CA SER A 63 12.96 20.80 -1.06
C SER A 63 12.96 21.83 -2.17
N ASP A 64 14.15 22.17 -2.63
CA ASP A 64 14.39 23.08 -3.76
C ASP A 64 15.01 22.36 -4.97
N GLY A 65 15.19 21.05 -4.91
CA GLY A 65 15.81 20.26 -5.98
C GLY A 65 15.21 18.88 -6.18
N LEU A 66 15.69 18.25 -7.24
CA LEU A 66 15.45 16.83 -7.52
C LEU A 66 16.22 15.96 -6.54
N ASP A 67 15.60 14.87 -6.11
CA ASP A 67 16.34 13.83 -5.41
C ASP A 67 17.33 13.15 -6.35
N ASN A 68 18.61 13.24 -6.03
CA ASN A 68 19.71 12.74 -6.87
C ASN A 68 20.70 11.85 -6.11
N GLN A 69 20.50 11.66 -4.82
CA GLN A 69 21.41 10.89 -3.96
C GLN A 69 20.71 9.70 -3.27
N SER A 70 19.38 9.69 -3.23
CA SER A 70 18.66 8.64 -2.53
C SER A 70 18.80 7.28 -3.20
N VAL A 71 19.02 6.24 -2.37
CA VAL A 71 18.84 4.83 -2.72
C VAL A 71 17.39 4.41 -2.48
N ALA A 72 16.75 5.01 -1.47
CA ALA A 72 15.32 4.84 -1.23
C ALA A 72 14.49 5.37 -2.40
N THR A 73 13.34 4.74 -2.62
CA THR A 73 12.41 5.09 -3.69
C THR A 73 11.09 5.59 -3.11
N GLU A 74 10.32 6.34 -3.89
CA GLU A 74 8.95 6.72 -3.52
C GLU A 74 8.13 5.51 -3.05
N GLU A 75 8.25 4.38 -3.77
CA GLU A 75 7.52 3.14 -3.45
C GLU A 75 7.88 2.60 -2.08
N SER A 76 9.17 2.65 -1.71
CA SER A 76 9.63 2.23 -0.39
C SER A 76 9.07 3.11 0.72
N ILE A 77 8.91 4.41 0.48
CA ILE A 77 8.30 5.35 1.43
C ILE A 77 6.82 5.05 1.58
N VAL A 78 6.08 4.97 0.47
CA VAL A 78 4.63 4.74 0.49
C VAL A 78 4.29 3.44 1.23
N SER A 79 5.06 2.38 1.01
CA SER A 79 4.84 1.09 1.70
C SER A 79 5.12 1.15 3.21
N ASN A 80 6.04 2.00 3.66
CA ASN A 80 6.36 2.17 5.08
C ASN A 80 5.41 3.16 5.78
N VAL A 81 4.99 4.20 5.09
CA VAL A 81 4.16 5.29 5.64
C VAL A 81 2.69 4.88 5.74
N GLY A 82 2.14 4.23 4.72
CA GLY A 82 0.73 3.89 4.63
C GLY A 82 0.17 3.15 5.85
N PRO A 83 0.79 2.04 6.31
CA PRO A 83 0.30 1.29 7.47
C PRO A 83 0.43 2.02 8.80
N SER A 84 1.29 3.05 8.88
CA SER A 84 1.64 3.75 10.14
C SER A 84 0.68 4.86 10.53
N GLY A 85 -0.26 5.25 9.65
CA GLY A 85 -1.12 6.42 9.82
C GLY A 85 -0.36 7.75 9.80
N LEU A 86 0.86 7.74 9.25
CA LEU A 86 1.70 8.90 9.04
C LEU A 86 1.33 9.54 7.69
N THR A 87 1.38 10.87 7.59
CA THR A 87 1.23 11.60 6.33
C THR A 87 2.50 12.34 5.98
N VAL A 88 2.81 12.42 4.69
CA VAL A 88 3.93 13.20 4.17
C VAL A 88 3.38 14.33 3.31
N SER A 89 3.59 15.56 3.73
CA SER A 89 3.33 16.76 2.93
C SER A 89 4.66 17.34 2.44
N ALA A 90 4.64 17.99 1.29
CA ALA A 90 5.84 18.56 0.71
C ALA A 90 5.62 20.00 0.21
N ILE A 91 6.64 20.82 0.36
CA ILE A 91 6.72 22.16 -0.17
C ILE A 91 7.91 22.21 -1.12
N GLY A 92 7.64 22.46 -2.39
CA GLY A 92 8.67 22.80 -3.37
C GLY A 92 9.00 24.29 -3.29
N PHE A 93 10.29 24.63 -3.19
CA PHE A 93 10.75 26.01 -3.13
C PHE A 93 11.72 26.30 -4.29
N GLY A 94 11.45 27.34 -5.09
CA GLY A 94 12.37 27.75 -6.15
C GLY A 94 11.67 28.10 -7.46
N ASP A 95 12.36 27.90 -8.59
CA ASP A 95 11.82 28.16 -9.94
C ASP A 95 11.43 26.84 -10.62
N PRO A 96 10.15 26.62 -10.94
CA PRO A 96 9.70 25.39 -11.62
C PRO A 96 10.22 25.29 -13.05
N SER A 97 10.63 26.39 -13.65
CA SER A 97 11.22 26.44 -15.00
C SER A 97 12.72 26.10 -15.03
N GLY A 98 13.32 25.84 -13.87
CA GLY A 98 14.72 25.43 -13.75
C GLY A 98 14.97 24.15 -14.56
N THR A 99 15.94 24.23 -15.50
CA THR A 99 16.34 23.09 -16.33
C THR A 99 17.52 22.36 -15.72
N GLY A 100 17.45 21.02 -15.70
CA GLY A 100 18.53 20.17 -15.18
C GLY A 100 18.37 19.83 -13.69
N GLN A 101 19.49 19.62 -12.98
CA GLN A 101 19.52 19.26 -11.55
C GLN A 101 18.98 20.36 -10.59
N ALA A 102 18.78 21.57 -11.11
CA ALA A 102 18.23 22.69 -10.37
C ALA A 102 16.70 22.80 -10.44
N GLY A 103 16.03 21.83 -11.08
CA GLY A 103 14.57 21.77 -11.14
C GLY A 103 13.96 21.03 -9.96
N ILE A 104 12.73 21.38 -9.59
CA ILE A 104 11.95 20.65 -8.58
C ILE A 104 11.24 19.46 -9.28
N ASP A 105 11.30 18.28 -8.70
CA ASP A 105 10.45 17.15 -9.11
C ASP A 105 9.01 17.33 -8.60
N GLU A 106 8.30 18.26 -9.23
CA GLU A 106 6.93 18.56 -8.86
C GLU A 106 6.02 17.32 -8.98
N ALA A 107 6.19 16.55 -10.05
CA ALA A 107 5.37 15.36 -10.30
C ALA A 107 5.62 14.28 -9.24
N GLY A 108 6.87 14.02 -8.87
CA GLY A 108 7.24 13.07 -7.84
C GLY A 108 6.74 13.51 -6.46
N LEU A 109 6.88 14.79 -6.11
CA LEU A 109 6.38 15.33 -4.85
C LEU A 109 4.85 15.29 -4.76
N GLN A 110 4.14 15.58 -5.84
CA GLN A 110 2.68 15.47 -5.91
C GLN A 110 2.23 14.00 -5.78
N SER A 111 2.91 13.08 -6.46
CA SER A 111 2.65 11.64 -6.36
C SER A 111 2.85 11.16 -4.92
N LEU A 112 4.00 11.42 -4.33
CA LEU A 112 4.34 11.03 -2.97
C LEU A 112 3.31 11.55 -1.96
N THR A 113 2.98 12.84 -2.01
CA THR A 113 2.06 13.45 -1.05
C THR A 113 0.65 12.89 -1.17
N SER A 114 0.15 12.71 -2.40
CA SER A 114 -1.19 12.16 -2.64
C SER A 114 -1.31 10.71 -2.15
N ARG A 115 -0.29 9.89 -2.39
CA ARG A 115 -0.24 8.46 -1.98
C ARG A 115 -0.07 8.27 -0.46
N THR A 116 0.48 9.27 0.24
CA THR A 116 0.66 9.26 1.69
C THR A 116 -0.40 10.07 2.45
N GLY A 117 -1.40 10.61 1.74
CA GLY A 117 -2.49 11.38 2.32
C GLY A 117 -2.10 12.77 2.81
N GLY A 118 -0.97 13.32 2.34
CA GLY A 118 -0.52 14.68 2.60
C GLY A 118 -0.92 15.66 1.51
N GLN A 119 -0.29 16.83 1.52
CA GLN A 119 -0.52 17.91 0.56
C GLN A 119 0.79 18.38 -0.04
N TYR A 120 0.76 18.72 -1.32
CA TYR A 120 1.83 19.40 -2.02
C TYR A 120 1.50 20.88 -2.19
N ALA A 121 2.47 21.73 -1.96
CA ALA A 121 2.40 23.15 -2.29
C ALA A 121 3.72 23.58 -2.91
N TYR A 122 3.64 24.60 -3.76
CA TYR A 122 4.78 25.19 -4.41
C TYR A 122 4.86 26.67 -4.10
N VAL A 123 6.05 27.20 -3.82
CA VAL A 123 6.28 28.59 -3.50
C VAL A 123 7.60 29.10 -4.11
N THR A 124 7.60 30.36 -4.54
CA THR A 124 8.75 31.01 -5.17
C THR A 124 9.46 32.02 -4.27
N ASP A 125 8.84 32.38 -3.14
CA ASP A 125 9.34 33.44 -2.28
C ASP A 125 9.17 33.09 -0.79
N ALA A 126 10.00 33.69 0.05
CA ALA A 126 10.03 33.44 1.49
C ALA A 126 8.78 33.94 2.23
N ALA A 127 8.09 34.95 1.73
CA ALA A 127 6.88 35.47 2.37
C ALA A 127 5.72 34.48 2.21
N THR A 128 5.53 33.96 0.99
CA THR A 128 4.55 32.91 0.68
C THR A 128 4.88 31.62 1.43
N LEU A 129 6.17 31.23 1.53
CA LEU A 129 6.61 30.09 2.32
C LEU A 129 6.22 30.25 3.79
N THR A 130 6.47 31.42 4.38
CA THR A 130 6.11 31.71 5.77
C THR A 130 4.60 31.59 6.00
N ALA A 131 3.79 32.18 5.11
CA ALA A 131 2.33 32.09 5.18
C ALA A 131 1.83 30.62 5.10
N LEU A 132 2.41 29.84 4.20
CA LEU A 132 2.09 28.43 4.02
C LEU A 132 2.45 27.59 5.28
N TYR A 133 3.63 27.82 5.86
CA TYR A 133 4.00 27.15 7.14
C TYR A 133 3.02 27.47 8.26
N GLN A 134 2.60 28.75 8.37
CA GLN A 134 1.61 29.15 9.37
C GLN A 134 0.25 28.50 9.14
N GLN A 135 -0.19 28.40 7.89
CA GLN A 135 -1.44 27.73 7.51
C GLN A 135 -1.38 26.24 7.83
N THR A 136 -0.30 25.56 7.40
CA THR A 136 -0.09 24.12 7.66
C THR A 136 0.00 23.83 9.15
N GLY A 137 0.71 24.67 9.90
CA GLY A 137 0.81 24.54 11.36
C GLY A 137 -0.55 24.69 12.05
N LYS A 138 -1.41 25.59 11.59
CA LYS A 138 -2.79 25.72 12.11
C LYS A 138 -3.64 24.49 11.73
N ALA A 139 -3.50 23.99 10.52
CA ALA A 139 -4.23 22.80 10.07
C ALA A 139 -3.88 21.58 10.95
N TYR A 140 -2.59 21.32 11.19
CA TYR A 140 -2.15 20.21 12.06
C TYR A 140 -2.60 20.36 13.52
N GLN A 141 -2.79 21.60 14.02
CA GLN A 141 -3.29 21.87 15.38
C GLN A 141 -4.80 21.74 15.49
N SER A 142 -5.53 21.86 14.38
CA SER A 142 -7.01 21.78 14.34
C SER A 142 -7.53 20.39 13.92
N GLU A 143 -6.67 19.42 13.69
CA GLU A 143 -7.07 18.05 13.39
C GLU A 143 -7.58 17.31 14.65
N TYR A 144 -8.64 16.54 14.48
CA TYR A 144 -9.21 15.71 15.53
C TYR A 144 -9.12 14.23 15.13
N ALA A 145 -8.66 13.39 16.06
CA ALA A 145 -8.75 11.95 15.90
C ALA A 145 -10.12 11.47 16.39
N VAL A 146 -10.92 10.93 15.47
CA VAL A 146 -12.20 10.31 15.82
C VAL A 146 -12.02 8.80 15.86
N THR A 147 -12.17 8.21 17.02
CA THR A 147 -12.14 6.76 17.19
C THR A 147 -13.55 6.24 17.41
N PHE A 148 -13.95 5.25 16.64
CA PHE A 148 -15.25 4.60 16.81
C PHE A 148 -15.11 3.08 16.72
N VAL A 149 -16.04 2.37 17.34
CA VAL A 149 -16.13 0.92 17.23
C VAL A 149 -17.07 0.61 16.07
N SER A 150 -16.58 -0.15 15.09
CA SER A 150 -17.43 -0.55 13.96
C SER A 150 -18.59 -1.40 14.45
N PRO A 151 -19.84 -1.08 14.07
CA PRO A 151 -21.01 -1.91 14.39
C PRO A 151 -20.96 -3.29 13.68
N PHE A 152 -20.10 -3.43 12.68
CA PHE A 152 -19.94 -4.68 11.94
C PHE A 152 -18.81 -5.50 12.55
N THR A 153 -19.17 -6.62 13.17
CA THR A 153 -18.23 -7.54 13.83
C THR A 153 -17.61 -8.55 12.87
N LEU A 154 -18.20 -8.71 11.68
CA LEU A 154 -17.73 -9.66 10.68
C LEU A 154 -16.53 -9.09 9.91
N ARG A 155 -15.46 -9.88 9.85
CA ARG A 155 -14.31 -9.66 8.99
C ARG A 155 -14.57 -10.29 7.63
N ASP A 156 -15.35 -9.63 6.80
CA ASP A 156 -15.84 -10.15 5.51
C ASP A 156 -15.02 -9.65 4.30
N GLY A 157 -13.99 -8.84 4.53
CA GLY A 157 -13.16 -8.27 3.48
C GLY A 157 -13.86 -7.22 2.60
N VAL A 158 -15.05 -6.76 2.97
CA VAL A 158 -15.81 -5.79 2.19
C VAL A 158 -15.37 -4.37 2.57
N ASN A 159 -15.01 -3.57 1.55
CA ASN A 159 -14.73 -2.15 1.75
C ASN A 159 -16.00 -1.39 2.14
N ARG A 160 -15.92 -0.61 3.20
CA ARG A 160 -17.01 0.22 3.71
C ARG A 160 -16.64 1.68 3.66
N ASN A 161 -17.55 2.50 3.16
CA ASN A 161 -17.38 3.95 3.18
C ASN A 161 -17.75 4.49 4.57
N ILE A 162 -16.90 5.35 5.08
CA ILE A 162 -17.10 6.10 6.31
C ILE A 162 -17.21 7.57 5.90
N SER A 163 -18.23 8.24 6.37
CA SER A 163 -18.35 9.68 6.26
C SER A 163 -18.43 10.30 7.66
N VAL A 164 -17.65 11.35 7.87
CA VAL A 164 -17.67 12.12 9.11
C VAL A 164 -18.12 13.53 8.77
N SER A 165 -19.23 13.95 9.35
CA SER A 165 -19.77 15.30 9.21
C SER A 165 -19.76 16.02 10.54
N LEU A 166 -19.43 17.30 10.53
CA LEU A 166 -19.52 18.15 11.71
C LEU A 166 -20.81 18.97 11.64
N THR A 167 -21.63 18.90 12.69
CA THR A 167 -22.86 19.68 12.77
C THR A 167 -22.55 21.17 12.75
N GLY A 168 -23.08 21.90 11.76
CA GLY A 168 -22.82 23.33 11.58
C GLY A 168 -21.62 23.71 10.74
N ALA A 169 -20.89 22.73 10.17
CA ALA A 169 -19.83 22.97 9.20
C ALA A 169 -20.12 22.28 7.86
N PRO A 170 -19.80 22.91 6.73
CA PRO A 170 -20.00 22.30 5.40
C PRO A 170 -19.02 21.17 5.09
N ALA A 171 -18.04 20.90 5.95
CA ALA A 171 -17.00 19.93 5.72
C ALA A 171 -17.51 18.50 5.95
N LEU A 172 -17.38 17.68 4.93
CA LEU A 172 -17.58 16.25 4.96
C LEU A 172 -16.21 15.59 4.71
N ALA A 173 -15.78 14.75 5.63
CA ALA A 173 -14.61 13.90 5.41
C ALA A 173 -15.09 12.49 5.10
N GLU A 174 -14.63 11.93 3.99
CA GLU A 174 -14.96 10.57 3.56
C GLU A 174 -13.71 9.71 3.56
N GLY A 175 -13.86 8.44 3.88
CA GLY A 175 -12.80 7.47 3.85
C GLY A 175 -13.37 6.07 3.63
N THR A 176 -12.52 5.16 3.25
CA THR A 176 -12.86 3.74 3.15
C THR A 176 -12.11 2.95 4.19
N TYR A 177 -12.74 1.95 4.74
CA TYR A 177 -12.11 1.03 5.65
C TYR A 177 -12.50 -0.40 5.32
N ASN A 178 -11.56 -1.32 5.48
CA ASN A 178 -11.76 -2.75 5.32
C ASN A 178 -11.53 -3.44 6.67
N PRO A 179 -12.51 -4.21 7.19
CA PRO A 179 -12.34 -4.90 8.47
C PRO A 179 -11.36 -6.09 8.39
N GLY A 180 -10.79 -6.34 7.21
CA GLY A 180 -10.02 -7.53 6.92
C GLY A 180 -10.89 -8.77 6.71
N GLY A 181 -10.32 -9.83 6.18
CA GLY A 181 -11.01 -11.10 5.90
C GLY A 181 -10.02 -12.21 5.60
N VAL A 182 -10.53 -13.43 5.48
CA VAL A 182 -9.74 -14.62 5.12
C VAL A 182 -9.39 -14.63 3.62
N LEU A 183 -10.14 -13.86 2.82
CA LEU A 183 -9.94 -13.73 1.37
C LEU A 183 -9.35 -12.35 1.06
N PRO A 184 -8.48 -12.24 0.05
CA PRO A 184 -7.99 -10.95 -0.42
C PRO A 184 -9.15 -10.06 -0.85
N GLU A 185 -8.96 -8.74 -0.73
CA GLU A 185 -9.95 -7.72 -1.07
C GLU A 185 -10.66 -8.01 -2.40
N VAL A 186 -11.96 -8.24 -2.33
CA VAL A 186 -12.80 -8.30 -3.52
C VAL A 186 -13.28 -6.89 -3.80
N THR A 187 -12.53 -6.17 -4.60
CA THR A 187 -12.77 -4.76 -4.92
C THR A 187 -14.02 -4.50 -5.77
N ALA A 188 -14.56 -5.49 -6.43
CA ALA A 188 -15.91 -5.49 -7.00
C ALA A 188 -16.31 -6.94 -7.30
N SER A 189 -17.47 -7.38 -6.84
CA SER A 189 -18.05 -8.64 -7.29
C SER A 189 -18.50 -8.46 -8.74
N SER A 190 -17.68 -8.88 -9.70
CA SER A 190 -18.14 -8.97 -11.08
C SER A 190 -18.95 -10.26 -11.24
N LEU A 191 -20.28 -10.15 -11.15
CA LEU A 191 -21.19 -11.26 -11.41
C LEU A 191 -20.84 -12.01 -12.72
N PRO A 192 -20.44 -11.30 -13.83
CA PRO A 192 -20.01 -11.98 -15.05
C PRO A 192 -18.76 -12.86 -14.87
N LEU A 193 -17.77 -12.40 -14.10
CA LEU A 193 -16.57 -13.18 -13.82
C LEU A 193 -16.89 -14.41 -12.96
N PHE A 194 -17.72 -14.26 -11.94
CA PHE A 194 -18.18 -15.35 -11.10
C PHE A 194 -18.92 -16.42 -11.92
N LEU A 195 -19.85 -16.00 -12.78
CA LEU A 195 -20.61 -16.90 -13.65
C LEU A 195 -19.72 -17.61 -14.68
N SER A 196 -18.71 -16.93 -15.23
CA SER A 196 -17.77 -17.54 -16.18
C SER A 196 -16.89 -18.59 -15.52
N ILE A 197 -16.39 -18.34 -14.31
CA ILE A 197 -15.61 -19.31 -13.54
C ILE A 197 -16.48 -20.48 -13.12
N LEU A 198 -17.71 -20.24 -12.67
CA LEU A 198 -18.66 -21.28 -12.28
C LEU A 198 -19.01 -22.16 -13.49
N ALA A 199 -19.28 -21.56 -14.65
CA ALA A 199 -19.54 -22.30 -15.89
C ALA A 199 -18.33 -23.14 -16.31
N GLY A 200 -17.12 -22.61 -16.24
CA GLY A 200 -15.88 -23.35 -16.50
C GLY A 200 -15.69 -24.54 -15.57
N LEU A 201 -15.94 -24.37 -14.27
CA LEU A 201 -15.90 -25.44 -13.27
C LEU A 201 -16.94 -26.53 -13.53
N LEU A 202 -18.16 -26.13 -13.90
CA LEU A 202 -19.23 -27.09 -14.26
C LEU A 202 -18.87 -27.89 -15.53
N VAL A 203 -18.35 -27.22 -16.57
CA VAL A 203 -17.85 -27.90 -17.76
C VAL A 203 -16.77 -28.92 -17.38
N LEU A 204 -15.81 -28.55 -16.57
CA LEU A 204 -14.70 -29.41 -16.15
C LEU A 204 -15.21 -30.60 -15.33
N LEU A 205 -16.24 -30.42 -14.49
CA LEU A 205 -16.86 -31.47 -13.70
C LEU A 205 -17.62 -32.48 -14.56
N PHE A 206 -18.33 -32.02 -15.62
CA PHE A 206 -19.12 -32.88 -16.45
C PHE A 206 -18.38 -33.42 -17.68
N LEU A 207 -17.21 -32.87 -18.04
CA LEU A 207 -16.40 -33.30 -19.18
C LEU A 207 -16.07 -34.81 -19.15
N PRO A 208 -15.67 -35.43 -18.02
CA PRO A 208 -15.38 -36.87 -17.97
C PRO A 208 -16.62 -37.72 -18.27
N GLY A 209 -17.80 -37.27 -17.79
CA GLY A 209 -19.08 -37.95 -18.08
C GLY A 209 -19.51 -37.88 -19.53
N LEU A 210 -19.30 -36.71 -20.18
CA LEU A 210 -19.57 -36.53 -21.59
C LEU A 210 -18.64 -37.36 -22.48
N ILE A 211 -17.35 -37.42 -22.20
CA ILE A 211 -16.38 -38.22 -22.93
C ILE A 211 -16.68 -39.71 -22.75
N GLY A 212 -17.03 -40.16 -21.52
CA GLY A 212 -17.45 -41.53 -21.25
C GLY A 212 -18.76 -41.90 -21.94
N GLY A 213 -19.73 -40.99 -22.01
CA GLY A 213 -20.98 -41.17 -22.72
C GLY A 213 -20.82 -41.31 -24.25
N ILE A 214 -19.96 -40.46 -24.83
CA ILE A 214 -19.68 -40.51 -26.29
C ILE A 214 -18.93 -41.79 -26.68
N SER A 215 -17.99 -42.25 -25.84
CA SER A 215 -17.28 -43.52 -26.09
C SER A 215 -18.17 -44.74 -26.02
N ASN A 216 -19.22 -44.72 -25.19
CA ASN A 216 -20.22 -45.78 -25.13
C ASN A 216 -21.21 -45.76 -26.31
N LEU A 217 -21.50 -44.60 -26.90
CA LEU A 217 -22.32 -44.50 -28.11
C LEU A 217 -21.55 -44.88 -29.37
N ALA A 218 -20.23 -44.62 -29.42
CA ALA A 218 -19.39 -44.97 -30.59
C ALA A 218 -18.94 -46.45 -30.59
N GLY A 219 -19.12 -47.19 -29.48
CA GLY A 219 -18.73 -48.58 -29.29
C GLY A 219 -19.80 -49.61 -29.69
N GLY A 220 -20.81 -49.25 -30.47
CA GLY A 220 -21.85 -50.15 -30.95
C GLY A 220 -21.41 -51.03 -32.10
N ARG A 221 -21.38 -52.35 -31.86
CA ARG A 221 -21.23 -53.50 -32.76
C ARG A 221 -19.84 -54.07 -32.95
N LYS A 222 -19.57 -55.12 -32.16
CA LYS A 222 -18.75 -56.24 -32.62
C LYS A 222 -19.67 -57.42 -32.97
N PRO A 223 -19.55 -57.98 -34.18
CA PRO A 223 -20.20 -59.27 -34.50
C PRO A 223 -19.40 -60.40 -33.85
N GLY A 224 -20.11 -61.36 -33.31
CA GLY A 224 -19.52 -62.52 -32.71
C GLY A 224 -18.90 -63.48 -33.73
N SER A 225 -17.86 -64.16 -33.30
CA SER A 225 -17.56 -65.50 -33.80
C SER A 225 -16.86 -66.27 -32.66
N GLY A 226 -17.40 -67.45 -32.44
CA GLY A 226 -17.05 -68.36 -31.37
C GLY A 226 -15.89 -69.29 -31.71
N PHE A 227 -15.78 -70.35 -30.92
CA PHE A 227 -14.81 -71.43 -30.86
C PHE A 227 -13.65 -71.14 -29.91
N GLY A 228 -13.38 -71.88 -28.86
CA GLY A 228 -13.55 -73.23 -28.48
C GLY A 228 -12.37 -73.66 -27.58
N LEU A 229 -12.68 -74.32 -26.48
CA LEU A 229 -11.87 -75.33 -25.78
C LEU A 229 -10.42 -75.00 -25.32
N GLY A 230 -10.23 -75.20 -24.01
CA GLY A 230 -8.92 -75.46 -23.44
C GLY A 230 -8.86 -75.29 -21.95
N LYS A 231 -9.24 -76.32 -21.18
CA LYS A 231 -8.92 -76.51 -19.74
C LYS A 231 -7.45 -76.64 -19.56
N GLN A 232 -6.85 -75.91 -18.61
CA GLN A 232 -5.81 -76.51 -17.77
C GLN A 232 -5.74 -75.81 -16.39
N GLN A 233 -5.81 -76.61 -15.37
CA GLN A 233 -5.59 -76.31 -13.97
C GLN A 233 -4.07 -76.19 -13.69
N ALA A 234 -3.72 -75.28 -12.84
CA ALA A 234 -2.49 -75.43 -12.03
C ALA A 234 -2.64 -74.71 -10.67
N LYS A 235 -2.23 -75.40 -9.65
CA LYS A 235 -2.34 -75.24 -8.21
C LYS A 235 -1.51 -74.07 -7.64
N PRO A 236 -1.75 -73.71 -6.37
CA PRO A 236 -1.17 -72.54 -5.71
C PRO A 236 0.18 -72.85 -5.07
N ALA A 237 1.06 -71.89 -4.99
CA ALA A 237 2.24 -71.96 -4.13
C ALA A 237 2.17 -70.87 -3.05
N SER A 238 2.21 -71.36 -1.82
CA SER A 238 2.35 -70.56 -0.60
C SER A 238 3.79 -70.03 -0.46
N GLY A 239 3.91 -68.84 0.02
CA GLY A 239 5.21 -68.27 0.42
C GLY A 239 5.00 -67.23 1.52
N ARG A 240 5.16 -67.71 2.76
CA ARG A 240 5.31 -66.89 3.96
C ARG A 240 6.68 -66.19 3.93
N ILE A 241 6.75 -64.91 4.22
CA ILE A 241 8.00 -64.28 4.63
C ILE A 241 7.74 -63.52 5.94
N LYS A 242 8.60 -63.82 6.93
CA LYS A 242 8.64 -63.30 8.29
C LYS A 242 9.33 -61.94 8.33
N LEU A 243 8.85 -61.09 9.20
CA LEU A 243 9.46 -59.88 9.73
C LEU A 243 10.72 -60.17 10.54
N LYS A 244 11.66 -59.30 10.42
CA LYS A 244 12.62 -58.95 11.45
C LYS A 244 12.80 -57.44 11.47
#